data_72ffeb4fc24d7e065213bbc429a64ae3
#
_entry.id   72ffeb4fc24d7e065213bbc429a64ae3
#
_cell.length_a   1.000
_cell.length_b   1.000
_cell.length_c   1.000
_cell.angle_alpha   90.00
_cell.angle_beta   90.00
_cell.angle_gamma   90.00
#
_symmetry.space_group_name_H-M   'P 1'
#
loop_
_entity.id
_entity.type
_entity.pdbx_description
1 polymer ?
#
loop_
_entity_poly.entity_id
_entity_poly.type
_entity_poly.pdbx_seq_one_letter_code
_entity_poly.pdbx_strand_id
1 'polypeptide(L)'
;MKRRNRLLSALLSCLLLFSLFSTTALATEDEESPDDSQSETPVVVSSLEELQAAIAAAKDGDTIALSSGINIIENCIVGDTEKQITVVPLDETINTYFSIYGDNVNSIVFQNIILDGMNYPCSAAIDVNKYNTGEIKTNLSLLNVTVKNVSSNWVPISLFATAAQIENCHFENNQGNRAGAIWISRASSINMCKSAFCNNKSTGCGGAITCQGTLKITDCTISKNQAAYETTDAYVGGGLQVTGTANITSCTITENVATLGGGVAIDGD
;
A
#
# COMPACT_ATOMS: atom_id res chain seq x y z
N MET A 1 -15.09 3.88 -31.57
CA MET A 1 -15.50 2.50 -31.27
C MET A 1 -14.42 1.45 -31.58
N LYS A 2 -13.14 1.64 -31.20
CA LYS A 2 -12.06 0.65 -31.48
C LYS A 2 -11.12 0.37 -30.29
N ARG A 3 -11.42 0.88 -29.08
CA ARG A 3 -10.58 0.64 -27.87
C ARG A 3 -11.13 -0.38 -26.88
N ARG A 4 -12.39 -0.81 -27.00
CA ARG A 4 -13.01 -1.76 -26.04
C ARG A 4 -12.61 -3.23 -26.23
N ASN A 5 -12.07 -3.62 -27.40
CA ASN A 5 -11.81 -5.02 -27.71
C ASN A 5 -10.38 -5.50 -27.36
N ARG A 6 -9.48 -4.61 -26.89
CA ARG A 6 -8.13 -5.02 -26.50
C ARG A 6 -7.99 -5.43 -25.03
N LEU A 7 -8.86 -4.93 -24.16
CA LEU A 7 -8.84 -5.28 -22.71
C LEU A 7 -9.49 -6.65 -22.45
N LEU A 8 -10.52 -7.05 -23.20
CA LEU A 8 -11.10 -8.38 -23.08
C LEU A 8 -10.13 -9.50 -23.52
N SER A 9 -9.18 -9.21 -24.41
CA SER A 9 -8.22 -10.23 -24.90
C SER A 9 -7.12 -10.51 -23.87
N ALA A 10 -6.76 -9.55 -23.01
CA ALA A 10 -5.74 -9.73 -21.99
C ALA A 10 -6.25 -10.54 -20.79
N LEU A 11 -7.51 -10.35 -20.41
CA LEU A 11 -8.15 -11.15 -19.35
C LEU A 11 -8.44 -12.59 -19.81
N LEU A 12 -8.75 -12.78 -21.09
CA LEU A 12 -9.00 -14.11 -21.66
C LEU A 12 -7.70 -14.92 -21.86
N SER A 13 -6.57 -14.25 -22.11
CA SER A 13 -5.28 -14.95 -22.28
C SER A 13 -4.68 -15.45 -20.96
N CYS A 14 -4.97 -14.83 -19.82
CA CYS A 14 -4.60 -15.38 -18.50
C CYS A 14 -5.40 -16.62 -18.11
N LEU A 15 -6.68 -16.69 -18.51
CA LEU A 15 -7.53 -17.86 -18.27
C LEU A 15 -7.21 -19.05 -19.22
N LEU A 16 -6.60 -18.79 -20.39
CA LEU A 16 -6.31 -19.84 -21.39
C LEU A 16 -4.94 -20.49 -21.23
N LEU A 17 -4.05 -19.98 -20.40
CA LEU A 17 -2.74 -20.58 -20.14
C LEU A 17 -2.76 -21.72 -19.10
N PHE A 18 -3.91 -21.96 -18.45
CA PHE A 18 -4.08 -23.09 -17.53
C PHE A 18 -4.78 -24.31 -18.13
N SER A 19 -5.15 -24.33 -19.43
CA SER A 19 -5.93 -25.43 -20.02
C SER A 19 -5.22 -26.26 -21.09
N LEU A 20 -3.87 -26.22 -21.21
CA LEU A 20 -3.14 -26.98 -22.22
C LEU A 20 -2.04 -27.87 -21.60
N PHE A 21 -2.42 -28.74 -20.66
CA PHE A 21 -1.69 -30.00 -20.42
C PHE A 21 -2.69 -31.09 -20.03
N SER A 22 -3.26 -31.73 -21.04
CA SER A 22 -3.89 -33.03 -20.91
C SER A 22 -3.68 -33.82 -22.21
N THR A 23 -2.92 -34.85 -22.11
CA THR A 23 -3.09 -36.23 -22.61
C THR A 23 -1.71 -36.82 -22.83
N THR A 24 -1.35 -37.86 -22.13
CA THR A 24 -1.75 -39.25 -22.38
C THR A 24 -1.48 -40.11 -21.15
N ALA A 25 -2.42 -40.94 -20.84
CA ALA A 25 -2.43 -41.88 -19.75
C ALA A 25 -1.59 -43.12 -20.01
N LEU A 26 -1.01 -43.67 -18.93
CA LEU A 26 -1.08 -45.08 -18.65
C LEU A 26 -1.26 -45.27 -17.14
N ALA A 27 -2.22 -46.11 -16.77
CA ALA A 27 -2.65 -46.33 -15.41
C ALA A 27 -1.59 -47.04 -14.57
N THR A 28 -1.33 -46.51 -13.38
CA THR A 28 -0.99 -47.28 -12.19
C THR A 28 -1.75 -46.63 -11.05
N GLU A 29 -2.53 -47.45 -10.34
CA GLU A 29 -3.23 -47.08 -9.12
C GLU A 29 -2.20 -46.69 -8.06
N ASP A 30 -2.16 -45.39 -7.68
CA ASP A 30 -1.55 -44.94 -6.44
C ASP A 30 -2.48 -43.89 -5.86
N GLU A 31 -2.72 -43.94 -4.56
CA GLU A 31 -3.66 -43.19 -3.77
C GLU A 31 -3.53 -41.69 -4.00
N GLU A 32 -4.58 -41.07 -4.55
CA GLU A 32 -4.73 -39.61 -4.63
C GLU A 32 -4.87 -39.01 -3.23
N SER A 33 -3.82 -38.32 -2.79
CA SER A 33 -3.94 -37.26 -1.79
C SER A 33 -4.76 -36.16 -2.40
N PRO A 34 -5.81 -35.65 -1.79
CA PRO A 34 -6.58 -34.55 -2.34
C PRO A 34 -5.69 -33.29 -2.37
N ASP A 35 -5.32 -32.88 -3.57
CA ASP A 35 -4.73 -31.56 -3.83
C ASP A 35 -5.82 -30.51 -3.62
N ASP A 36 -5.88 -29.97 -2.40
CA ASP A 36 -6.86 -28.95 -1.97
C ASP A 36 -6.41 -27.54 -2.38
N SER A 37 -5.80 -27.40 -3.54
CA SER A 37 -5.52 -26.10 -4.16
C SER A 37 -6.73 -25.64 -5.00
N GLN A 38 -7.90 -25.49 -4.37
CA GLN A 38 -9.00 -24.77 -4.97
C GLN A 38 -8.65 -23.27 -4.94
N SER A 39 -8.28 -22.72 -6.07
CA SER A 39 -8.34 -21.27 -6.30
C SER A 39 -9.82 -20.85 -6.15
N GLU A 40 -10.21 -20.53 -4.92
CA GLU A 40 -11.56 -20.01 -4.67
C GLU A 40 -11.72 -18.71 -5.48
N THR A 41 -12.87 -18.58 -6.16
CA THR A 41 -13.19 -17.36 -6.90
C THR A 41 -13.25 -16.19 -5.92
N PRO A 42 -12.66 -15.03 -6.24
CA PRO A 42 -12.68 -13.88 -5.35
C PRO A 42 -14.10 -13.51 -4.91
N VAL A 43 -14.27 -13.20 -3.65
CA VAL A 43 -15.53 -12.64 -3.13
C VAL A 43 -15.65 -11.21 -3.64
N VAL A 44 -16.65 -10.94 -4.47
CA VAL A 44 -16.90 -9.60 -5.03
C VAL A 44 -17.77 -8.79 -4.08
N VAL A 45 -17.32 -7.57 -3.76
CA VAL A 45 -18.04 -6.66 -2.86
C VAL A 45 -18.26 -5.31 -3.52
N SER A 46 -19.39 -4.66 -3.24
CA SER A 46 -19.84 -3.41 -3.86
C SER A 46 -20.21 -2.31 -2.85
N SER A 47 -20.12 -2.59 -1.57
CA SER A 47 -20.38 -1.65 -0.49
C SER A 47 -19.40 -1.82 0.67
N LEU A 48 -19.34 -0.81 1.57
CA LEU A 48 -18.54 -0.90 2.78
C LEU A 48 -19.01 -2.04 3.69
N GLU A 49 -20.32 -2.22 3.82
CA GLU A 49 -20.91 -3.27 4.64
C GLU A 49 -20.51 -4.66 4.12
N GLU A 50 -20.60 -4.86 2.79
CA GLU A 50 -20.16 -6.10 2.14
C GLU A 50 -18.67 -6.34 2.32
N LEU A 51 -17.83 -5.28 2.18
CA LEU A 51 -16.39 -5.39 2.37
C LEU A 51 -16.05 -5.77 3.82
N GLN A 52 -16.64 -5.13 4.80
CA GLN A 52 -16.43 -5.46 6.21
C GLN A 52 -16.88 -6.89 6.54
N ALA A 53 -18.03 -7.30 6.01
CA ALA A 53 -18.52 -8.66 6.17
C ALA A 53 -17.61 -9.70 5.50
N ALA A 54 -17.11 -9.42 4.29
CA ALA A 54 -16.18 -10.29 3.58
C ALA A 54 -14.87 -10.44 4.34
N ILE A 55 -14.29 -9.34 4.85
CA ILE A 55 -13.06 -9.38 5.66
C ILE A 55 -13.26 -10.23 6.92
N ALA A 56 -14.39 -10.05 7.61
CA ALA A 56 -14.69 -10.83 8.83
C ALA A 56 -14.87 -12.33 8.55
N ALA A 57 -15.47 -12.68 7.41
CA ALA A 57 -15.73 -14.06 6.99
C ALA A 57 -14.54 -14.74 6.28
N ALA A 58 -13.54 -13.97 5.82
CA ALA A 58 -12.42 -14.47 5.03
C ALA A 58 -11.65 -15.58 5.74
N LYS A 59 -11.15 -16.53 4.98
CA LYS A 59 -10.17 -17.53 5.41
C LYS A 59 -8.76 -17.09 5.06
N ASP A 60 -7.77 -17.82 5.55
CA ASP A 60 -6.37 -17.57 5.21
C ASP A 60 -6.13 -17.79 3.71
N GLY A 61 -5.54 -16.80 3.05
CA GLY A 61 -5.29 -16.80 1.62
C GLY A 61 -6.42 -16.25 0.75
N ASP A 62 -7.59 -15.93 1.30
CA ASP A 62 -8.73 -15.45 0.52
C ASP A 62 -8.44 -14.13 -0.21
N THR A 63 -9.09 -13.97 -1.37
CA THR A 63 -9.06 -12.75 -2.16
C THR A 63 -10.44 -12.09 -2.19
N ILE A 64 -10.49 -10.82 -1.84
CA ILE A 64 -11.67 -9.97 -1.90
C ILE A 64 -11.51 -9.01 -3.07
N ALA A 65 -12.47 -9.00 -4.00
CA ALA A 65 -12.48 -8.14 -5.16
C ALA A 65 -13.47 -6.99 -4.99
N LEU A 66 -12.96 -5.77 -5.11
CA LEU A 66 -13.74 -4.54 -5.00
C LEU A 66 -14.37 -4.21 -6.35
N SER A 67 -15.71 -4.12 -6.42
CA SER A 67 -16.40 -3.75 -7.66
C SER A 67 -16.16 -2.28 -8.03
N SER A 68 -16.33 -1.96 -9.32
CA SER A 68 -16.29 -0.58 -9.80
C SER A 68 -17.34 0.28 -9.11
N GLY A 69 -16.94 1.48 -8.71
CA GLY A 69 -17.84 2.44 -8.11
C GLY A 69 -18.01 2.30 -6.59
N ILE A 70 -17.26 1.43 -5.94
CA ILE A 70 -17.08 1.58 -4.49
C ILE A 70 -16.49 2.96 -4.24
N ASN A 71 -17.34 3.88 -3.81
CA ASN A 71 -16.99 5.24 -3.43
C ASN A 71 -17.23 5.37 -1.93
N ILE A 72 -16.32 4.81 -1.15
CA ILE A 72 -16.44 4.76 0.30
C ILE A 72 -15.58 5.90 0.86
N ILE A 73 -16.23 7.00 1.21
CA ILE A 73 -15.62 8.14 1.92
C ILE A 73 -15.36 7.79 3.39
N GLU A 74 -15.89 6.67 3.86
CA GLU A 74 -15.74 6.15 5.23
C GLU A 74 -14.61 5.12 5.30
N ASN A 75 -13.95 5.04 6.45
CA ASN A 75 -12.87 4.09 6.66
C ASN A 75 -13.40 2.66 6.75
N CYS A 76 -12.90 1.78 5.90
CA CYS A 76 -13.04 0.34 6.11
C CYS A 76 -12.16 -0.08 7.29
N ILE A 77 -12.78 -0.62 8.31
CA ILE A 77 -12.06 -1.10 9.50
C ILE A 77 -11.68 -2.56 9.29
N VAL A 78 -10.37 -2.82 9.30
CA VAL A 78 -9.84 -4.17 9.32
C VAL A 78 -9.33 -4.44 10.73
N GLY A 79 -10.10 -5.21 11.50
CA GLY A 79 -9.74 -5.64 12.85
C GLY A 79 -8.83 -6.87 12.85
N ASP A 80 -8.76 -7.56 14.00
CA ASP A 80 -7.98 -8.80 14.15
C ASP A 80 -8.47 -9.89 13.19
N THR A 81 -7.68 -10.17 12.17
CA THR A 81 -8.02 -11.23 11.20
C THR A 81 -7.28 -12.53 11.48
N GLU A 82 -6.08 -12.47 12.05
CA GLU A 82 -5.13 -13.60 12.21
C GLU A 82 -4.88 -14.38 10.90
N LYS A 83 -5.24 -13.78 9.75
CA LYS A 83 -5.24 -14.39 8.43
C LYS A 83 -4.58 -13.47 7.44
N GLN A 84 -4.05 -14.02 6.36
CA GLN A 84 -3.63 -13.25 5.20
C GLN A 84 -4.84 -13.04 4.29
N ILE A 85 -5.16 -11.79 3.99
CA ILE A 85 -6.23 -11.40 3.08
C ILE A 85 -5.62 -10.58 1.94
N THR A 86 -6.04 -10.88 0.71
CA THR A 86 -5.65 -10.11 -0.48
C THR A 86 -6.84 -9.28 -0.96
N VAL A 87 -6.63 -7.98 -1.16
CA VAL A 87 -7.64 -7.06 -1.68
C VAL A 87 -7.22 -6.60 -3.07
N VAL A 88 -8.08 -6.82 -4.06
CA VAL A 88 -7.86 -6.44 -5.46
C VAL A 88 -9.04 -5.64 -6.00
N PRO A 89 -8.87 -4.76 -7.00
CA PRO A 89 -9.99 -4.13 -7.66
C PRO A 89 -10.52 -5.02 -8.78
N LEU A 90 -11.82 -4.96 -9.06
CA LEU A 90 -12.37 -5.41 -10.35
C LEU A 90 -12.08 -4.38 -11.46
N ASP A 91 -12.10 -3.10 -11.10
CA ASP A 91 -11.66 -1.99 -11.94
C ASP A 91 -10.48 -1.28 -11.27
N GLU A 92 -9.73 -0.49 -12.06
CA GLU A 92 -8.43 0.03 -11.63
C GLU A 92 -8.50 1.05 -10.47
N THR A 93 -9.60 1.81 -10.31
CA THR A 93 -9.67 2.92 -9.36
C THR A 93 -10.78 2.73 -8.33
N ILE A 94 -10.41 2.89 -7.08
CA ILE A 94 -11.33 2.89 -5.93
C ILE A 94 -11.06 4.08 -5.02
N ASN A 95 -12.11 4.52 -4.31
CA ASN A 95 -12.06 5.61 -3.34
C ASN A 95 -12.39 5.08 -1.94
N THR A 96 -11.62 4.11 -1.49
CA THR A 96 -11.82 3.50 -0.17
C THR A 96 -10.60 3.75 0.70
N TYR A 97 -10.84 4.10 1.94
CA TYR A 97 -9.79 4.27 2.95
C TYR A 97 -9.81 3.10 3.92
N PHE A 98 -8.64 2.65 4.32
CA PHE A 98 -8.48 1.49 5.17
C PHE A 98 -7.85 1.86 6.50
N SER A 99 -8.48 1.45 7.59
CA SER A 99 -7.90 1.48 8.94
C SER A 99 -7.67 0.05 9.41
N ILE A 100 -6.42 -0.31 9.63
CA ILE A 100 -5.99 -1.66 9.99
C ILE A 100 -5.47 -1.61 11.42
N TYR A 101 -6.11 -2.31 12.34
CA TYR A 101 -5.64 -2.38 13.73
C TYR A 101 -6.15 -3.65 14.41
N GLY A 102 -5.46 -4.07 15.46
CA GLY A 102 -5.83 -5.23 16.27
C GLY A 102 -4.77 -5.58 17.29
N ASP A 103 -5.07 -6.52 18.17
CA ASP A 103 -4.16 -7.05 19.18
C ASP A 103 -3.27 -8.18 18.65
N ASN A 104 -3.74 -8.87 17.60
CA ASN A 104 -3.02 -9.93 16.91
C ASN A 104 -2.33 -9.42 15.64
N VAL A 105 -1.43 -10.22 15.08
CA VAL A 105 -0.72 -9.85 13.85
C VAL A 105 -1.64 -10.07 12.65
N ASN A 106 -2.05 -8.98 12.01
CA ASN A 106 -2.78 -9.00 10.76
C ASN A 106 -1.83 -9.15 9.56
N SER A 107 -2.26 -9.81 8.50
CA SER A 107 -1.53 -9.89 7.23
C SER A 107 -2.44 -9.48 6.08
N ILE A 108 -2.17 -8.31 5.50
CA ILE A 108 -3.01 -7.70 4.47
C ILE A 108 -2.17 -7.43 3.23
N VAL A 109 -2.70 -7.83 2.08
CA VAL A 109 -2.11 -7.57 0.77
C VAL A 109 -3.06 -6.71 -0.05
N PHE A 110 -2.61 -5.54 -0.48
CA PHE A 110 -3.28 -4.76 -1.51
C PHE A 110 -2.54 -4.93 -2.83
N GLN A 111 -3.25 -5.33 -3.86
CA GLN A 111 -2.62 -5.62 -5.15
C GLN A 111 -3.38 -4.99 -6.31
N ASN A 112 -2.65 -4.35 -7.23
CA ASN A 112 -3.15 -3.76 -8.47
C ASN A 112 -4.24 -2.68 -8.25
N ILE A 113 -4.20 -1.97 -7.12
CA ILE A 113 -5.22 -1.01 -6.70
C ILE A 113 -4.75 0.42 -6.98
N ILE A 114 -5.65 1.28 -7.42
CA ILE A 114 -5.49 2.73 -7.42
C ILE A 114 -6.38 3.33 -6.33
N LEU A 115 -5.78 3.81 -5.25
CA LEU A 115 -6.45 4.60 -4.23
C LEU A 115 -6.38 6.09 -4.62
N ASP A 116 -7.47 6.63 -5.15
CA ASP A 116 -7.56 8.03 -5.55
C ASP A 116 -8.37 8.82 -4.52
N GLY A 117 -7.71 9.71 -3.80
CA GLY A 117 -8.35 10.58 -2.81
C GLY A 117 -9.18 11.70 -3.42
N MET A 118 -9.11 11.92 -4.73
CA MET A 118 -9.81 12.99 -5.46
C MET A 118 -9.68 14.38 -4.79
N ASN A 119 -8.63 14.59 -4.00
CA ASN A 119 -8.39 15.78 -3.16
C ASN A 119 -9.46 16.02 -2.08
N TYR A 120 -10.27 15.05 -1.74
CA TYR A 120 -11.17 15.19 -0.59
C TYR A 120 -10.37 15.05 0.72
N PRO A 121 -10.66 15.90 1.72
CA PRO A 121 -10.02 15.79 3.02
C PRO A 121 -10.35 14.45 3.70
N CYS A 122 -9.31 13.76 4.16
CA CYS A 122 -9.44 12.53 4.93
C CYS A 122 -8.41 12.44 6.06
N SER A 123 -8.52 11.43 6.93
CA SER A 123 -7.49 11.19 7.94
C SER A 123 -6.27 10.51 7.35
N ALA A 124 -6.46 9.43 6.58
CA ALA A 124 -5.44 8.70 5.83
C ALA A 124 -6.11 7.82 4.77
N ALA A 125 -5.40 7.46 3.69
CA ALA A 125 -5.85 6.44 2.75
C ALA A 125 -5.62 5.03 3.34
N ILE A 126 -4.48 4.81 4.00
CA ILE A 126 -4.19 3.60 4.77
C ILE A 126 -3.63 4.02 6.13
N ASP A 127 -4.32 3.66 7.18
CA ASP A 127 -3.91 3.91 8.57
C ASP A 127 -3.72 2.58 9.31
N VAL A 128 -2.50 2.27 9.67
CA VAL A 128 -2.16 1.00 10.30
C VAL A 128 -1.78 1.24 11.75
N ASN A 129 -2.52 0.59 12.67
CA ASN A 129 -2.25 0.57 14.12
C ASN A 129 -1.97 1.95 14.73
N LYS A 130 -2.72 2.95 14.33
CA LYS A 130 -2.50 4.34 14.73
C LYS A 130 -2.24 4.48 16.24
N TYR A 131 -1.14 5.17 16.55
CA TYR A 131 -0.63 5.39 17.91
C TYR A 131 -0.08 4.15 18.63
N ASN A 132 -0.02 2.97 18.01
CA ASN A 132 0.67 1.84 18.58
C ASN A 132 2.19 1.99 18.41
N THR A 133 2.92 2.00 19.50
CA THR A 133 4.40 2.13 19.53
C THR A 133 5.09 0.85 20.02
N GLY A 134 4.33 -0.21 20.24
CA GLY A 134 4.80 -1.49 20.73
C GLY A 134 5.36 -2.41 19.65
N GLU A 135 5.16 -3.71 19.83
CA GLU A 135 5.60 -4.73 18.88
C GLU A 135 4.85 -4.66 17.55
N ILE A 136 5.43 -5.24 16.51
CA ILE A 136 4.79 -5.32 15.18
C ILE A 136 3.49 -6.12 15.29
N LYS A 137 2.40 -5.51 14.82
CA LYS A 137 1.03 -6.04 14.84
C LYS A 137 0.44 -6.24 13.44
N THR A 138 1.13 -5.82 12.40
CA THR A 138 0.63 -5.97 11.03
C THR A 138 1.76 -6.25 10.06
N ASN A 139 1.55 -7.23 9.19
CA ASN A 139 2.30 -7.44 7.97
C ASN A 139 1.50 -6.85 6.81
N LEU A 140 2.03 -5.84 6.15
CA LEU A 140 1.37 -5.15 5.04
C LEU A 140 2.14 -5.37 3.76
N SER A 141 1.47 -5.75 2.69
CA SER A 141 2.06 -5.78 1.35
C SER A 141 1.29 -4.84 0.41
N LEU A 142 2.02 -3.94 -0.22
CA LEU A 142 1.51 -3.10 -1.30
C LEU A 142 2.23 -3.51 -2.58
N LEU A 143 1.50 -4.14 -3.51
CA LEU A 143 2.04 -4.69 -4.75
C LEU A 143 1.37 -4.02 -5.95
N ASN A 144 2.12 -3.25 -6.73
CA ASN A 144 1.58 -2.52 -7.89
C ASN A 144 0.39 -1.60 -7.49
N VAL A 145 0.55 -0.85 -6.40
CA VAL A 145 -0.47 0.05 -5.85
C VAL A 145 -0.14 1.49 -6.21
N THR A 146 -1.14 2.25 -6.64
CA THR A 146 -1.03 3.69 -6.79
C THR A 146 -1.87 4.39 -5.71
N VAL A 147 -1.25 5.30 -4.96
CA VAL A 147 -1.94 6.18 -4.00
C VAL A 147 -1.76 7.61 -4.46
N LYS A 148 -2.86 8.26 -4.83
CA LYS A 148 -2.80 9.59 -5.44
C LYS A 148 -3.89 10.53 -4.98
N ASN A 149 -3.60 11.85 -5.08
CA ASN A 149 -4.55 12.92 -4.80
C ASN A 149 -5.19 12.83 -3.40
N VAL A 150 -4.47 12.22 -2.45
CA VAL A 150 -4.93 12.12 -1.06
C VAL A 150 -4.59 13.40 -0.33
N SER A 151 -5.60 14.06 0.22
CA SER A 151 -5.42 15.25 1.06
C SER A 151 -5.70 14.90 2.51
N SER A 152 -4.65 14.62 3.27
CA SER A 152 -4.75 14.19 4.67
C SER A 152 -4.39 15.32 5.63
N ASN A 153 -5.17 15.47 6.69
CA ASN A 153 -4.83 16.34 7.81
C ASN A 153 -3.73 15.73 8.73
N TRP A 154 -3.34 14.48 8.46
CA TRP A 154 -2.28 13.75 9.14
C TRP A 154 -1.22 13.27 8.15
N VAL A 155 -1.38 12.09 7.59
CA VAL A 155 -0.54 11.54 6.52
C VAL A 155 -1.37 10.63 5.61
N PRO A 156 -1.07 10.57 4.31
CA PRO A 156 -1.77 9.67 3.39
C PRO A 156 -1.66 8.20 3.77
N ILE A 157 -0.48 7.74 4.16
CA ILE A 157 -0.26 6.39 4.71
C ILE A 157 0.49 6.47 6.03
N SER A 158 -0.08 5.89 7.05
CA SER A 158 0.46 5.86 8.41
C SER A 158 0.75 4.42 8.83
N LEU A 159 2.01 4.12 9.14
CA LEU A 159 2.49 2.79 9.46
C LEU A 159 3.04 2.76 10.89
N PHE A 160 2.22 2.29 11.82
CA PHE A 160 2.62 2.05 13.21
C PHE A 160 2.72 0.56 13.49
N ALA A 161 3.74 0.13 14.19
CA ALA A 161 3.94 -1.27 14.57
C ALA A 161 3.73 -2.24 13.37
N THR A 162 4.32 -1.87 12.21
CA THR A 162 4.07 -2.53 10.92
C THR A 162 5.38 -3.04 10.33
N ALA A 163 5.38 -4.30 9.86
CA ALA A 163 6.31 -4.79 8.88
C ALA A 163 5.68 -4.66 7.49
N ALA A 164 6.30 -3.92 6.56
CA ALA A 164 5.71 -3.78 5.23
C ALA A 164 6.69 -4.09 4.10
N GLN A 165 6.12 -4.66 3.02
CA GLN A 165 6.73 -4.81 1.71
C GLN A 165 5.99 -3.89 0.73
N ILE A 166 6.71 -3.01 0.06
CA ILE A 166 6.14 -2.05 -0.91
C ILE A 166 6.91 -2.22 -2.21
N GLU A 167 6.26 -2.77 -3.22
CA GLU A 167 6.91 -3.06 -4.51
C GLU A 167 6.09 -2.53 -5.68
N ASN A 168 6.81 -1.88 -6.61
CA ASN A 168 6.25 -1.34 -7.86
C ASN A 168 5.06 -0.40 -7.62
N CYS A 169 5.16 0.44 -6.58
CA CYS A 169 4.08 1.34 -6.18
C CYS A 169 4.34 2.79 -6.61
N HIS A 170 3.26 3.54 -6.78
CA HIS A 170 3.31 4.97 -7.12
C HIS A 170 2.57 5.79 -6.07
N PHE A 171 3.24 6.82 -5.54
CA PHE A 171 2.68 7.77 -4.59
C PHE A 171 2.81 9.16 -5.18
N GLU A 172 1.69 9.72 -5.65
CA GLU A 172 1.73 10.97 -6.41
C GLU A 172 0.68 12.00 -5.99
N ASN A 173 1.07 13.28 -6.00
CA ASN A 173 0.19 14.40 -5.71
C ASN A 173 -0.54 14.28 -4.35
N ASN A 174 0.06 13.59 -3.38
CA ASN A 174 -0.54 13.46 -2.06
C ASN A 174 -0.09 14.62 -1.17
N GLN A 175 -0.93 14.95 -0.19
CA GLN A 175 -0.64 15.98 0.79
C GLN A 175 -0.90 15.46 2.21
N GLY A 176 0.02 15.73 3.11
CA GLY A 176 -0.10 15.41 4.53
C GLY A 176 0.57 16.44 5.42
N ASN A 177 0.36 16.31 6.73
CA ASN A 177 1.01 17.18 7.69
C ASN A 177 2.42 16.66 8.05
N ARG A 178 2.56 15.39 8.43
CA ARG A 178 3.84 14.82 8.89
C ARG A 178 4.67 14.18 7.80
N ALA A 179 4.06 13.73 6.74
CA ALA A 179 4.69 13.26 5.51
C ALA A 179 3.75 13.47 4.34
N GLY A 180 4.29 13.74 3.17
CA GLY A 180 3.48 13.93 1.96
C GLY A 180 2.86 12.63 1.44
N ALA A 181 3.47 11.47 1.71
CA ALA A 181 2.96 10.16 1.31
C ALA A 181 2.96 9.15 2.45
N ILE A 182 4.10 8.83 3.05
CA ILE A 182 4.22 7.74 4.04
C ILE A 182 4.91 8.21 5.32
N TRP A 183 4.32 7.88 6.46
CA TRP A 183 4.96 8.00 7.76
C TRP A 183 5.21 6.61 8.37
N ILE A 184 6.46 6.37 8.76
CA ILE A 184 6.95 5.13 9.34
C ILE A 184 7.31 5.37 10.79
N SER A 185 6.56 4.77 11.72
CA SER A 185 6.80 4.92 13.17
C SER A 185 8.05 4.14 13.63
N ARG A 186 8.51 4.43 14.85
CA ARG A 186 9.69 3.80 15.46
C ARG A 186 9.62 2.28 15.54
N ALA A 187 8.44 1.72 15.74
CA ALA A 187 8.23 0.27 15.87
C ALA A 187 8.03 -0.42 14.50
N SER A 188 8.21 0.29 13.38
CA SER A 188 7.94 -0.27 12.05
C SER A 188 9.22 -0.58 11.28
N SER A 189 9.14 -1.59 10.41
CA SER A 189 10.23 -2.04 9.54
C SER A 189 9.72 -2.22 8.12
N ILE A 190 10.20 -1.38 7.20
CA ILE A 190 9.68 -1.28 5.84
C ILE A 190 10.76 -1.63 4.84
N ASN A 191 10.45 -2.57 3.93
CA ASN A 191 11.21 -2.81 2.72
C ASN A 191 10.45 -2.25 1.51
N MET A 192 11.14 -1.45 0.72
CA MET A 192 10.56 -0.77 -0.42
C MET A 192 11.45 -0.92 -1.65
N CYS A 193 10.87 -1.29 -2.78
CA CYS A 193 11.63 -1.38 -4.02
C CYS A 193 10.80 -0.99 -5.25
N LYS A 194 11.51 -0.56 -6.30
CA LYS A 194 10.93 -0.22 -7.63
C LYS A 194 9.73 0.73 -7.57
N SER A 195 9.70 1.61 -6.56
CA SER A 195 8.56 2.48 -6.29
C SER A 195 8.90 3.95 -6.53
N ALA A 196 7.88 4.76 -6.81
CA ALA A 196 8.03 6.15 -7.12
C ALA A 196 7.22 7.06 -6.19
N PHE A 197 7.84 8.15 -5.76
CA PHE A 197 7.24 9.21 -4.94
C PHE A 197 7.39 10.53 -5.68
N CYS A 198 6.29 11.08 -6.18
CA CYS A 198 6.32 12.21 -7.07
C CYS A 198 5.31 13.29 -6.65
N ASN A 199 5.73 14.56 -6.61
CA ASN A 199 4.87 15.71 -6.33
C ASN A 199 4.09 15.61 -5.00
N ASN A 200 4.59 14.88 -4.00
CA ASN A 200 3.95 14.84 -2.70
C ASN A 200 4.36 16.07 -1.86
N LYS A 201 3.46 16.50 -0.99
CA LYS A 201 3.66 17.71 -0.19
C LYS A 201 3.39 17.46 1.28
N SER A 202 4.31 17.88 2.13
CA SER A 202 4.15 17.91 3.58
C SER A 202 4.15 19.35 4.10
N THR A 203 3.31 19.65 5.06
CA THR A 203 3.40 20.91 5.82
C THR A 203 4.35 20.79 7.02
N GLY A 204 4.87 19.59 7.30
CA GLY A 204 5.80 19.29 8.39
C GLY A 204 7.09 18.68 7.88
N CYS A 205 7.27 17.41 8.07
CA CYS A 205 8.58 16.73 8.01
C CYS A 205 9.01 16.33 6.59
N GLY A 206 8.95 15.04 6.21
CA GLY A 206 9.40 14.58 4.89
C GLY A 206 8.41 14.93 3.77
N GLY A 207 8.86 15.55 2.69
CA GLY A 207 8.00 15.90 1.56
C GLY A 207 7.30 14.70 0.93
N ALA A 208 7.96 13.55 0.89
CA ALA A 208 7.36 12.27 0.55
C ALA A 208 7.29 11.34 1.76
N ILE A 209 8.42 11.04 2.38
CA ILE A 209 8.55 10.00 3.42
C ILE A 209 9.13 10.59 4.69
N THR A 210 8.53 10.26 5.83
CA THR A 210 9.12 10.46 7.15
C THR A 210 9.37 9.10 7.79
N CYS A 211 10.62 8.80 8.12
CA CYS A 211 11.03 7.54 8.72
C CYS A 211 11.58 7.74 10.13
N GLN A 212 10.89 7.20 11.12
CA GLN A 212 11.35 7.11 12.52
C GLN A 212 11.77 5.68 12.89
N GLY A 213 11.37 4.67 12.11
CA GLY A 213 11.68 3.26 12.29
C GLY A 213 12.85 2.80 11.40
N THR A 214 12.69 1.63 10.82
CA THR A 214 13.67 1.05 9.90
C THR A 214 13.12 1.08 8.47
N LEU A 215 13.88 1.64 7.55
CA LEU A 215 13.56 1.71 6.12
C LEU A 215 14.71 1.15 5.28
N LYS A 216 14.41 0.14 4.48
CA LYS A 216 15.26 -0.27 3.37
C LYS A 216 14.55 0.12 2.08
N ILE A 217 15.23 0.94 1.25
CA ILE A 217 14.69 1.44 -0.01
C ILE A 217 15.68 1.19 -1.14
N THR A 218 15.22 0.52 -2.20
CA THR A 218 16.09 0.09 -3.32
C THR A 218 15.40 0.34 -4.65
N ASP A 219 16.16 0.82 -5.64
CA ASP A 219 15.68 1.07 -7.02
C ASP A 219 14.44 1.97 -7.09
N CYS A 220 14.34 2.95 -6.19
CA CYS A 220 13.20 3.86 -6.10
C CYS A 220 13.52 5.26 -6.64
N THR A 221 12.47 5.98 -7.03
CA THR A 221 12.55 7.38 -7.42
C THR A 221 11.78 8.26 -6.43
N ILE A 222 12.43 9.29 -5.89
CA ILE A 222 11.83 10.29 -5.00
C ILE A 222 12.06 11.66 -5.63
N SER A 223 11.03 12.22 -6.26
CA SER A 223 11.23 13.44 -7.06
C SER A 223 10.11 14.46 -6.88
N LYS A 224 10.48 15.75 -6.96
CA LYS A 224 9.53 16.89 -6.95
C LYS A 224 8.65 16.94 -5.71
N ASN A 225 9.11 16.35 -4.60
CA ASN A 225 8.36 16.42 -3.34
C ASN A 225 8.76 17.67 -2.58
N GLN A 226 7.83 18.17 -1.78
CA GLN A 226 8.02 19.41 -1.05
C GLN A 226 7.68 19.23 0.43
N ALA A 227 8.59 19.65 1.30
CA ALA A 227 8.33 19.84 2.71
C ALA A 227 8.37 21.32 3.04
N ALA A 228 7.25 21.86 3.52
CA ALA A 228 7.11 23.26 3.88
C ALA A 228 6.95 23.39 5.40
N TYR A 229 8.07 23.36 6.14
CA TYR A 229 8.05 23.64 7.57
C TYR A 229 8.47 25.09 7.82
N GLU A 230 7.67 25.82 8.59
CA GLU A 230 7.86 27.27 8.79
C GLU A 230 8.90 27.61 9.85
N THR A 231 9.40 26.61 10.64
CA THR A 231 10.38 26.87 11.70
C THR A 231 11.78 26.35 11.32
N THR A 232 12.81 27.11 11.67
CA THR A 232 14.22 26.85 11.33
C THR A 232 14.86 25.71 12.14
N ASP A 233 14.17 25.14 13.11
CA ASP A 233 14.75 24.24 14.10
C ASP A 233 14.44 22.76 13.84
N ALA A 234 13.77 22.41 12.76
CA ALA A 234 13.43 21.03 12.42
C ALA A 234 14.22 20.54 11.21
N TYR A 235 14.80 19.36 11.32
CA TYR A 235 15.43 18.66 10.21
C TYR A 235 14.33 18.21 9.24
N VAL A 236 14.20 18.89 8.11
CA VAL A 236 13.12 18.69 7.15
C VAL A 236 13.73 18.26 5.82
N GLY A 237 13.32 17.08 5.33
CA GLY A 237 13.77 16.56 4.04
C GLY A 237 12.71 16.76 2.96
N GLY A 238 13.08 17.40 1.86
CA GLY A 238 12.15 17.62 0.74
C GLY A 238 11.63 16.31 0.13
N GLY A 239 12.49 15.32 0.03
CA GLY A 239 12.09 13.96 -0.33
C GLY A 239 11.85 13.10 0.89
N LEU A 240 12.88 12.85 1.67
CA LEU A 240 12.90 11.91 2.79
C LEU A 240 13.48 12.57 4.05
N GLN A 241 12.77 12.42 5.16
CA GLN A 241 13.30 12.69 6.49
C GLN A 241 13.52 11.39 7.26
N VAL A 242 14.69 11.25 7.88
CA VAL A 242 15.08 10.07 8.67
C VAL A 242 15.49 10.49 10.07
N THR A 243 14.80 9.97 11.09
CA THR A 243 15.22 10.05 12.49
C THR A 243 15.45 8.64 13.07
N GLY A 244 15.18 7.61 12.28
CA GLY A 244 15.46 6.20 12.57
C GLY A 244 16.64 5.68 11.74
N THR A 245 16.50 4.47 11.20
CA THR A 245 17.53 3.85 10.35
C THR A 245 17.05 3.76 8.92
N ALA A 246 17.85 4.21 7.96
CA ALA A 246 17.55 4.04 6.54
C ALA A 246 18.74 3.46 5.78
N ASN A 247 18.45 2.48 4.92
CA ASN A 247 19.39 1.96 3.92
C ASN A 247 18.83 2.29 2.53
N ILE A 248 19.52 3.19 1.83
CA ILE A 248 19.09 3.71 0.52
C ILE A 248 20.10 3.22 -0.52
N THR A 249 19.61 2.41 -1.47
CA THR A 249 20.46 1.79 -2.50
C THR A 249 19.86 2.00 -3.88
N SER A 250 20.67 2.38 -4.86
CA SER A 250 20.28 2.54 -6.28
C SER A 250 19.03 3.44 -6.48
N CYS A 251 18.84 4.45 -5.62
CA CYS A 251 17.70 5.34 -5.70
C CYS A 251 18.04 6.65 -6.42
N THR A 252 17.06 7.21 -7.11
CA THR A 252 17.12 8.56 -7.68
C THR A 252 16.35 9.53 -6.81
N ILE A 253 17.05 10.52 -6.22
CA ILE A 253 16.44 11.54 -5.36
C ILE A 253 16.75 12.92 -5.97
N THR A 254 15.75 13.53 -6.60
CA THR A 254 15.96 14.74 -7.40
C THR A 254 14.79 15.73 -7.30
N GLU A 255 15.07 17.00 -7.52
CA GLU A 255 14.08 18.09 -7.58
C GLU A 255 13.17 18.19 -6.35
N ASN A 256 13.59 17.65 -5.19
CA ASN A 256 12.84 17.79 -3.96
C ASN A 256 13.22 19.11 -3.27
N VAL A 257 12.25 19.72 -2.58
CA VAL A 257 12.39 21.05 -1.98
C VAL A 257 12.04 21.03 -0.50
N ALA A 258 12.94 21.54 0.33
CA ALA A 258 12.71 21.82 1.73
C ALA A 258 13.60 22.97 2.23
N THR A 259 13.34 23.44 3.43
CA THR A 259 14.10 24.53 4.04
C THR A 259 15.55 24.10 4.38
N LEU A 260 15.78 22.84 4.74
CA LEU A 260 17.11 22.35 5.16
C LEU A 260 17.67 21.27 4.21
N GLY A 261 17.05 20.12 4.05
CA GLY A 261 17.55 19.04 3.22
C GLY A 261 16.69 18.84 1.96
N GLY A 262 17.01 19.45 0.82
CA GLY A 262 16.19 19.34 -0.39
C GLY A 262 15.87 17.89 -0.77
N GLY A 263 16.85 16.98 -0.74
CA GLY A 263 16.65 15.56 -1.01
C GLY A 263 16.35 14.75 0.24
N VAL A 264 17.33 14.59 1.12
CA VAL A 264 17.26 13.79 2.35
C VAL A 264 17.75 14.65 3.53
N ALA A 265 17.02 14.61 4.63
CA ALA A 265 17.48 15.10 5.92
C ALA A 265 17.59 13.93 6.90
N ILE A 266 18.72 13.84 7.59
CA ILE A 266 18.98 12.82 8.60
C ILE A 266 19.18 13.53 9.93
N ASP A 267 18.36 13.16 10.91
CA ASP A 267 18.47 13.59 12.30
C ASP A 267 18.79 12.33 13.13
N GLY A 268 20.05 12.11 13.35
CA GLY A 268 20.54 10.94 14.09
C GLY A 268 21.88 11.25 14.72
N ASP A 269 22.09 10.72 15.94
CA ASP A 269 23.34 10.72 16.66
C ASP A 269 24.44 9.91 15.97
#